data_7c567509cddeaa6a089bb944b92d4206
#
_entry.id   7c567509cddeaa6a089bb944b92d4206
#
_cell.length_a   1.000
_cell.length_b   1.000
_cell.length_c   1.000
_cell.angle_alpha   90.00
_cell.angle_beta   90.00
_cell.angle_gamma   90.00
#
_symmetry.space_group_name_H-M   'P 1'
#
loop_
_entity.id
_entity.type
_entity.pdbx_description
1 polymer ?
#
loop_
_entity_poly.entity_id
_entity_poly.type
_entity_poly.pdbx_seq_one_letter_code
_entity_poly.pdbx_strand_id
1 'polypeptide(L)'
;ATSGNAPRALRALLLVSIVVIVFGLARLLHSTRAPLPLPDAALLEQLRPLLARAHDTQACLAMTGDKAILRSEDGNGFVMMQRYGGSLVSMGDPVGPPDTARTLIWKFREEADRLGLRPVFYQTGDQHWQTYLDLGLTLVKLGEEAMVSLDGFSLEGSARAELRQAWNKGRRSGLGFRVVPAEDVAPLLPALEAISDAWLEEKAGDEKGFSLGSFDPAYLCRFPMALVEAGGRIVAFANLWQAPLAQELSVDLMRHCADAPKGTMDFLFIELFLWGAANGHTRFSLGMAPLTGLAEHRLAGRWNRFANLVARHGERFYGFGGLRRFKSKFAPEWRPRYLAAPGGMHLPAALLDVTRLISLDPRRQSN
;
A
#
# COMPACT_ATOMS: atom_id res chain seq x y z
N ALA A 1 -8.39 27.71 64.90
CA ALA A 1 -7.60 27.18 63.74
C ALA A 1 -8.20 25.87 63.28
N THR A 2 -9.05 25.90 62.26
CA THR A 2 -9.61 24.72 61.63
C THR A 2 -8.65 24.26 60.55
N SER A 3 -7.98 23.15 60.77
CA SER A 3 -7.06 22.51 59.82
C SER A 3 -7.84 21.97 58.62
N GLY A 4 -7.67 22.61 57.50
CA GLY A 4 -8.29 22.26 56.20
C GLY A 4 -7.68 21.01 55.54
N ASN A 5 -7.57 19.91 56.23
CA ASN A 5 -7.19 18.62 55.66
C ASN A 5 -8.40 17.83 55.23
N ALA A 6 -8.89 18.06 53.99
CA ALA A 6 -9.86 17.15 53.40
C ALA A 6 -9.33 15.70 53.44
N PRO A 7 -10.16 14.72 53.85
CA PRO A 7 -9.76 13.31 53.90
C PRO A 7 -9.17 12.86 52.58
N ARG A 8 -8.10 12.05 52.61
CA ARG A 8 -7.44 11.53 51.40
C ARG A 8 -8.42 10.93 50.39
N ALA A 9 -9.48 10.29 50.90
CA ALA A 9 -10.57 9.74 50.09
C ALA A 9 -11.31 10.82 49.27
N LEU A 10 -11.56 12.01 49.84
CA LEU A 10 -12.25 13.10 49.17
C LEU A 10 -11.42 13.71 48.03
N ARG A 11 -10.08 13.82 48.24
CA ARG A 11 -9.14 14.28 47.19
C ARG A 11 -9.02 13.29 46.05
N ALA A 12 -8.99 11.96 46.35
CA ALA A 12 -8.96 10.90 45.35
C ALA A 12 -10.27 10.90 44.54
N LEU A 13 -11.41 11.05 45.18
CA LEU A 13 -12.73 11.12 44.51
C LEU A 13 -12.83 12.33 43.59
N LEU A 14 -12.33 13.47 44.02
CA LEU A 14 -12.30 14.71 43.22
C LEU A 14 -11.38 14.58 41.99
N LEU A 15 -10.22 13.97 42.15
CA LEU A 15 -9.33 13.66 41.02
C LEU A 15 -9.96 12.70 40.00
N VAL A 16 -10.56 11.64 40.47
CA VAL A 16 -11.26 10.68 39.60
C VAL A 16 -12.41 11.36 38.86
N SER A 17 -13.20 12.19 39.56
CA SER A 17 -14.30 12.93 38.94
C SER A 17 -13.81 13.91 37.87
N ILE A 18 -12.72 14.64 38.13
CA ILE A 18 -12.10 15.54 37.14
C ILE A 18 -11.63 14.73 35.91
N VAL A 19 -10.96 13.61 36.11
CA VAL A 19 -10.48 12.75 35.01
C VAL A 19 -11.68 12.21 34.19
N VAL A 20 -12.75 11.76 34.84
CA VAL A 20 -13.96 11.29 34.16
C VAL A 20 -14.66 12.41 33.40
N ILE A 21 -14.78 13.61 33.99
CA ILE A 21 -15.36 14.79 33.33
C ILE A 21 -14.51 15.21 32.13
N VAL A 22 -13.18 15.30 32.28
CA VAL A 22 -12.27 15.65 31.20
C VAL A 22 -12.31 14.60 30.08
N PHE A 23 -12.34 13.32 30.43
CA PHE A 23 -12.48 12.23 29.47
C PHE A 23 -13.85 12.24 28.78
N GLY A 24 -14.93 12.48 29.53
CA GLY A 24 -16.29 12.62 29.00
C GLY A 24 -16.42 13.82 28.06
N LEU A 25 -15.91 14.98 28.48
CA LEU A 25 -15.84 16.18 27.63
C LEU A 25 -14.95 15.94 26.38
N ALA A 26 -13.80 15.33 26.53
CA ALA A 26 -12.96 14.96 25.40
C ALA A 26 -13.67 14.01 24.43
N ARG A 27 -14.46 13.06 24.93
CA ARG A 27 -15.29 12.19 24.09
C ARG A 27 -16.46 12.88 23.43
N LEU A 28 -17.13 13.80 24.13
CA LEU A 28 -18.22 14.62 23.58
C LEU A 28 -17.73 15.63 22.54
N LEU A 29 -16.54 16.20 22.77
CA LEU A 29 -15.87 17.11 21.84
C LEU A 29 -15.19 16.37 20.69
N HIS A 30 -14.97 15.05 20.79
CA HIS A 30 -14.68 14.21 19.63
C HIS A 30 -15.97 14.05 18.81
N SER A 31 -16.29 15.13 18.11
CA SER A 31 -17.32 15.14 17.09
C SER A 31 -17.17 13.89 16.22
N THR A 32 -18.24 13.13 16.04
CA THR A 32 -18.38 12.13 14.97
C THR A 32 -18.30 12.88 13.65
N ARG A 33 -17.07 13.17 13.23
CA ARG A 33 -16.83 13.89 11.98
C ARG A 33 -17.32 12.99 10.86
N ALA A 34 -18.13 13.53 9.96
CA ALA A 34 -18.65 12.81 8.81
C ALA A 34 -17.52 12.07 8.05
N PRO A 35 -17.74 10.85 7.57
CA PRO A 35 -16.79 10.16 6.72
C PRO A 35 -16.51 11.00 5.46
N LEU A 36 -15.31 10.87 4.91
CA LEU A 36 -14.98 11.51 3.63
C LEU A 36 -15.83 10.85 2.52
N PRO A 37 -16.33 11.64 1.54
CA PRO A 37 -17.08 11.07 0.43
C PRO A 37 -16.19 10.15 -0.41
N LEU A 38 -16.64 8.92 -0.61
CA LEU A 38 -15.97 7.97 -1.49
C LEU A 38 -16.35 8.23 -2.94
N PRO A 39 -15.46 7.90 -3.91
CA PRO A 39 -15.72 8.07 -5.32
C PRO A 39 -16.81 7.10 -5.80
N ASP A 40 -17.73 7.59 -6.60
CA ASP A 40 -18.64 6.76 -7.35
C ASP A 40 -18.00 6.20 -8.64
N ALA A 41 -18.70 5.33 -9.34
CA ALA A 41 -18.21 4.73 -10.59
C ALA A 41 -17.89 5.79 -11.66
N ALA A 42 -18.66 6.88 -11.74
CA ALA A 42 -18.46 7.95 -12.72
C ALA A 42 -17.16 8.70 -12.44
N LEU A 43 -16.87 9.02 -11.17
CA LEU A 43 -15.61 9.66 -10.78
C LEU A 43 -14.42 8.73 -11.06
N LEU A 44 -14.53 7.43 -10.76
CA LEU A 44 -13.46 6.47 -11.04
C LEU A 44 -13.14 6.40 -12.54
N GLU A 45 -14.15 6.43 -13.41
CA GLU A 45 -13.91 6.45 -14.86
C GLU A 45 -13.23 7.76 -15.32
N GLN A 46 -13.52 8.89 -14.68
CA GLN A 46 -12.82 10.16 -14.95
C GLN A 46 -11.34 10.14 -14.53
N LEU A 47 -10.93 9.26 -13.60
CA LEU A 47 -9.53 9.12 -13.19
C LEU A 47 -8.70 8.28 -14.17
N ARG A 48 -9.31 7.41 -15.01
CA ARG A 48 -8.58 6.54 -15.94
C ARG A 48 -7.54 7.27 -16.83
N PRO A 49 -7.87 8.41 -17.47
CA PRO A 49 -6.88 9.15 -18.27
C PRO A 49 -5.69 9.65 -17.43
N LEU A 50 -5.90 9.95 -16.13
CA LEU A 50 -4.84 10.39 -15.23
C LEU A 50 -3.93 9.22 -14.83
N LEU A 51 -4.49 8.02 -14.64
CA LEU A 51 -3.70 6.81 -14.38
C LEU A 51 -2.76 6.49 -15.54
N ALA A 52 -3.22 6.66 -16.78
CA ALA A 52 -2.39 6.46 -17.96
C ALA A 52 -1.17 7.40 -18.01
N ARG A 53 -1.23 8.55 -17.32
CA ARG A 53 -0.16 9.55 -17.22
C ARG A 53 0.57 9.52 -15.87
N ALA A 54 0.24 8.57 -15.01
CA ALA A 54 0.88 8.45 -13.69
C ALA A 54 2.37 8.09 -13.81
N HIS A 55 3.15 8.54 -12.83
CA HIS A 55 4.59 8.26 -12.76
C HIS A 55 4.92 6.87 -12.22
N ASP A 56 3.94 6.22 -11.58
CA ASP A 56 4.06 4.85 -11.07
C ASP A 56 2.68 4.15 -11.05
N THR A 57 2.71 2.84 -10.88
CA THR A 57 1.52 2.00 -10.84
C THR A 57 0.73 2.12 -9.53
N GLN A 58 1.28 2.72 -8.48
CA GLN A 58 0.58 2.90 -7.20
C GLN A 58 -0.70 3.75 -7.35
N ALA A 59 -0.73 4.64 -8.36
CA ALA A 59 -1.91 5.42 -8.71
C ALA A 59 -3.16 4.55 -8.97
N CYS A 60 -2.97 3.29 -9.42
CA CYS A 60 -4.07 2.36 -9.68
C CYS A 60 -4.88 1.99 -8.43
N LEU A 61 -4.32 2.21 -7.21
CA LEU A 61 -5.05 2.08 -5.96
C LEU A 61 -6.27 3.01 -5.84
N ALA A 62 -6.36 4.05 -6.64
CA ALA A 62 -7.57 4.87 -6.72
C ALA A 62 -8.80 4.05 -7.17
N MET A 63 -8.58 3.03 -7.99
CA MET A 63 -9.65 2.20 -8.58
C MET A 63 -10.29 1.23 -7.57
N THR A 64 -9.72 1.04 -6.38
CA THR A 64 -10.35 0.26 -5.30
C THR A 64 -11.63 0.92 -4.76
N GLY A 65 -11.79 2.25 -4.94
CA GLY A 65 -12.98 2.99 -4.53
C GLY A 65 -13.11 3.22 -3.02
N ASP A 66 -12.19 2.75 -2.22
CA ASP A 66 -12.19 2.85 -0.75
C ASP A 66 -11.53 4.15 -0.21
N LYS A 67 -11.02 5.01 -1.10
CA LYS A 67 -10.33 6.25 -0.77
C LYS A 67 -11.07 7.46 -1.34
N ALA A 68 -11.21 8.51 -0.53
CA ALA A 68 -11.66 9.80 -1.04
C ALA A 68 -10.62 10.39 -2.00
N ILE A 69 -11.09 11.15 -2.97
CA ILE A 69 -10.26 11.74 -4.04
C ILE A 69 -10.29 13.26 -3.93
N LEU A 70 -9.14 13.86 -3.67
CA LEU A 70 -8.94 15.31 -3.74
C LEU A 70 -8.38 15.65 -5.13
N ARG A 71 -9.17 16.32 -5.97
CA ARG A 71 -8.77 16.69 -7.35
C ARG A 71 -8.10 18.06 -7.39
N SER A 72 -7.19 18.21 -8.35
CA SER A 72 -6.67 19.51 -8.73
C SER A 72 -7.73 20.34 -9.46
N GLU A 73 -7.62 21.67 -9.43
CA GLU A 73 -8.57 22.58 -10.08
C GLU A 73 -8.51 22.50 -11.60
N ASP A 74 -7.32 22.25 -12.13
CA ASP A 74 -7.08 22.04 -13.55
C ASP A 74 -7.52 20.67 -14.07
N GLY A 75 -7.97 19.78 -13.17
CA GLY A 75 -8.40 18.44 -13.49
C GLY A 75 -7.27 17.47 -13.88
N ASN A 76 -5.99 17.89 -13.81
CA ASN A 76 -4.85 17.11 -14.30
C ASN A 76 -4.19 16.24 -13.22
N GLY A 77 -4.73 16.22 -12.00
CA GLY A 77 -4.16 15.43 -10.92
C GLY A 77 -5.13 15.19 -9.77
N PHE A 78 -4.72 14.30 -8.87
CA PHE A 78 -5.48 13.98 -7.66
C PHE A 78 -4.60 13.41 -6.55
N VAL A 79 -5.14 13.42 -5.32
CA VAL A 79 -4.61 12.72 -4.14
C VAL A 79 -5.66 11.70 -3.68
N MET A 80 -5.21 10.47 -3.44
CA MET A 80 -6.01 9.44 -2.75
C MET A 80 -5.86 9.65 -1.24
N MET A 81 -6.94 9.75 -0.51
CA MET A 81 -6.86 10.01 0.92
C MET A 81 -7.93 9.26 1.70
N GLN A 82 -7.62 8.98 2.97
CA GLN A 82 -8.57 8.43 3.92
C GLN A 82 -8.31 9.02 5.30
N ARG A 83 -9.37 9.14 6.09
CA ARG A 83 -9.27 9.60 7.47
C ARG A 83 -9.19 8.42 8.42
N TYR A 84 -8.26 8.47 9.37
CA TYR A 84 -8.22 7.56 10.49
C TYR A 84 -7.72 8.25 11.76
N GLY A 85 -8.42 8.05 12.87
CA GLY A 85 -8.07 8.70 14.14
C GLY A 85 -8.00 10.22 14.01
N GLY A 86 -6.87 10.79 14.35
CA GLY A 86 -6.56 12.21 14.23
C GLY A 86 -5.77 12.58 12.97
N SER A 87 -5.69 11.69 11.98
CA SER A 87 -4.87 11.89 10.77
C SER A 87 -5.72 11.86 9.51
N LEU A 88 -5.40 12.74 8.55
CA LEU A 88 -5.76 12.62 7.16
C LEU A 88 -4.57 11.98 6.46
N VAL A 89 -4.75 10.81 5.89
CA VAL A 89 -3.66 10.00 5.31
C VAL A 89 -3.81 9.96 3.79
N SER A 90 -2.79 10.45 3.09
CA SER A 90 -2.64 10.27 1.64
C SER A 90 -1.96 8.93 1.36
N MET A 91 -2.40 8.23 0.32
CA MET A 91 -1.71 7.05 -0.20
C MET A 91 -0.79 7.46 -1.36
N GLY A 92 0.50 7.33 -1.15
CA GLY A 92 1.52 7.75 -2.12
C GLY A 92 1.66 9.26 -2.28
N ASP A 93 2.40 9.65 -3.29
CA ASP A 93 2.51 11.01 -3.77
C ASP A 93 1.26 11.39 -4.58
N PRO A 94 0.95 12.69 -4.75
CA PRO A 94 -0.11 13.10 -5.66
C PRO A 94 0.14 12.62 -7.08
N VAL A 95 -0.91 12.19 -7.75
CA VAL A 95 -0.89 11.78 -9.16
C VAL A 95 -1.09 13.02 -10.03
N GLY A 96 -0.20 13.24 -10.99
CA GLY A 96 -0.26 14.34 -11.95
C GLY A 96 1.10 14.91 -12.30
N PRO A 97 1.17 15.94 -13.18
CA PRO A 97 2.40 16.66 -13.50
C PRO A 97 3.05 17.25 -12.24
N PRO A 98 4.38 17.47 -12.20
CA PRO A 98 5.10 17.92 -11.01
C PRO A 98 4.54 19.20 -10.37
N ASP A 99 4.12 20.19 -11.16
CA ASP A 99 3.55 21.45 -10.63
C ASP A 99 2.15 21.24 -10.05
N THR A 100 1.31 20.44 -10.71
CA THR A 100 0.00 20.03 -10.20
C THR A 100 0.16 19.22 -8.91
N ALA A 101 1.12 18.29 -8.86
CA ALA A 101 1.41 17.50 -7.66
C ALA A 101 1.83 18.40 -6.48
N ARG A 102 2.71 19.39 -6.72
CA ARG A 102 3.11 20.35 -5.70
C ARG A 102 1.92 21.15 -5.16
N THR A 103 1.05 21.65 -6.03
CA THR A 103 -0.18 22.35 -5.65
C THR A 103 -1.11 21.46 -4.83
N LEU A 104 -1.24 20.18 -5.22
CA LEU A 104 -2.06 19.21 -4.49
C LEU A 104 -1.52 18.89 -3.09
N ILE A 105 -0.20 18.89 -2.90
CA ILE A 105 0.40 18.71 -1.57
C ILE A 105 -0.03 19.84 -0.63
N TRP A 106 0.00 21.09 -1.09
CA TRP A 106 -0.49 22.24 -0.32
C TRP A 106 -1.99 22.15 -0.06
N LYS A 107 -2.78 21.86 -1.08
CA LYS A 107 -4.24 21.70 -0.97
C LYS A 107 -4.63 20.57 0.00
N PHE A 108 -3.90 19.47 0.01
CA PHE A 108 -4.09 18.40 0.97
C PHE A 108 -3.80 18.84 2.40
N ARG A 109 -2.76 19.67 2.61
CA ARG A 109 -2.46 20.27 3.90
C ARG A 109 -3.59 21.18 4.37
N GLU A 110 -4.10 22.06 3.52
CA GLU A 110 -5.22 22.95 3.81
C GLU A 110 -6.47 22.14 4.17
N GLU A 111 -6.74 21.05 3.45
CA GLU A 111 -7.86 20.15 3.74
C GLU A 111 -7.69 19.47 5.11
N ALA A 112 -6.50 19.02 5.45
CA ALA A 112 -6.21 18.46 6.76
C ALA A 112 -6.44 19.49 7.88
N ASP A 113 -5.98 20.73 7.71
CA ASP A 113 -6.16 21.81 8.66
C ASP A 113 -7.66 22.18 8.80
N ARG A 114 -8.41 22.27 7.68
CA ARG A 114 -9.85 22.52 7.68
C ARG A 114 -10.62 21.45 8.47
N LEU A 115 -10.18 20.20 8.39
CA LEU A 115 -10.76 19.07 9.12
C LEU A 115 -10.24 18.96 10.56
N GLY A 116 -9.23 19.74 10.96
CA GLY A 116 -8.53 19.65 12.25
C GLY A 116 -7.82 18.31 12.41
N LEU A 117 -7.21 17.81 11.32
CA LEU A 117 -6.48 16.55 11.25
C LEU A 117 -5.00 16.80 10.99
N ARG A 118 -4.15 15.82 11.33
CA ARG A 118 -2.74 15.81 10.95
C ARG A 118 -2.60 15.38 9.50
N PRO A 119 -1.89 16.13 8.64
CA PRO A 119 -1.57 15.67 7.30
C PRO A 119 -0.49 14.59 7.36
N VAL A 120 -0.74 13.47 6.72
CA VAL A 120 0.19 12.33 6.66
C VAL A 120 0.24 11.82 5.22
N PHE A 121 1.43 11.80 4.62
CA PHE A 121 1.65 11.18 3.31
C PHE A 121 2.36 9.85 3.53
N TYR A 122 1.75 8.76 3.10
CA TYR A 122 2.21 7.39 3.35
C TYR A 122 2.72 6.74 2.07
N GLN A 123 3.91 6.14 2.12
CA GLN A 123 4.62 5.53 1.00
C GLN A 123 5.03 6.51 -0.12
N THR A 124 5.41 7.73 0.25
CA THR A 124 5.92 8.71 -0.72
C THR A 124 7.32 8.35 -1.23
N GLY A 125 7.62 8.76 -2.46
CA GLY A 125 8.98 8.76 -3.02
C GLY A 125 9.82 9.94 -2.55
N ASP A 126 10.86 10.25 -3.30
CA ASP A 126 11.79 11.36 -3.05
C ASP A 126 11.53 12.60 -3.93
N GLN A 127 10.61 12.50 -4.88
CA GLN A 127 10.38 13.56 -5.90
C GLN A 127 9.88 14.88 -5.29
N HIS A 128 9.16 14.83 -4.16
CA HIS A 128 8.53 15.97 -3.53
C HIS A 128 9.09 16.30 -2.14
N TRP A 129 10.28 15.83 -1.80
CA TRP A 129 10.89 16.06 -0.48
C TRP A 129 10.94 17.52 -0.08
N GLN A 130 11.35 18.38 -1.00
CA GLN A 130 11.42 19.83 -0.72
C GLN A 130 10.06 20.36 -0.29
N THR A 131 8.99 20.03 -1.01
CA THR A 131 7.64 20.50 -0.68
C THR A 131 7.16 19.95 0.68
N TYR A 132 7.47 18.70 1.01
CA TYR A 132 7.14 18.14 2.33
C TYR A 132 7.92 18.83 3.46
N LEU A 133 9.17 19.18 3.25
CA LEU A 133 9.97 19.96 4.21
C LEU A 133 9.47 21.38 4.34
N ASP A 134 9.06 22.03 3.26
CA ASP A 134 8.47 23.38 3.27
C ASP A 134 7.14 23.42 4.07
N LEU A 135 6.39 22.30 4.08
CA LEU A 135 5.22 22.10 4.95
C LEU A 135 5.56 21.86 6.42
N GLY A 136 6.84 21.80 6.80
CA GLY A 136 7.30 21.48 8.15
C GLY A 136 7.12 20.01 8.54
N LEU A 137 7.00 19.10 7.56
CA LEU A 137 6.86 17.68 7.81
C LEU A 137 8.22 17.00 8.02
N THR A 138 8.22 15.97 8.83
CA THR A 138 9.36 15.08 9.04
C THR A 138 9.23 13.86 8.14
N LEU A 139 10.32 13.55 7.42
CA LEU A 139 10.41 12.37 6.58
C LEU A 139 10.97 11.20 7.36
N VAL A 140 10.26 10.07 7.33
CA VAL A 140 10.62 8.83 8.01
C VAL A 140 10.65 7.69 7.01
N LYS A 141 11.80 7.05 6.82
CA LYS A 141 11.91 5.89 5.92
C LYS A 141 11.09 4.73 6.46
N LEU A 142 10.14 4.24 5.66
CA LEU A 142 9.28 3.10 5.99
C LEU A 142 9.85 1.77 5.54
N GLY A 143 10.63 1.77 4.48
CA GLY A 143 11.18 0.59 3.85
C GLY A 143 11.70 0.91 2.46
N GLU A 144 11.79 -0.10 1.62
CA GLU A 144 12.27 0.03 0.24
C GLU A 144 11.33 -0.71 -0.71
N GLU A 145 11.07 -0.10 -1.84
CA GLU A 145 10.37 -0.71 -2.97
C GLU A 145 11.37 -1.44 -3.87
N ALA A 146 11.00 -2.63 -4.30
CA ALA A 146 11.82 -3.45 -5.18
C ALA A 146 11.42 -3.23 -6.65
N MET A 147 12.30 -2.62 -7.43
CA MET A 147 12.09 -2.30 -8.84
C MET A 147 12.97 -3.18 -9.72
N VAL A 148 12.38 -4.02 -10.57
CA VAL A 148 13.09 -4.86 -11.53
C VAL A 148 13.15 -4.14 -12.87
N SER A 149 14.36 -4.01 -13.44
CA SER A 149 14.52 -3.53 -14.83
C SER A 149 14.06 -4.60 -15.80
N LEU A 150 13.19 -4.22 -16.72
CA LEU A 150 12.73 -5.05 -17.84
C LEU A 150 13.43 -4.73 -19.15
N ASP A 151 14.26 -3.69 -19.19
CA ASP A 151 15.05 -3.35 -20.38
C ASP A 151 15.97 -4.51 -20.74
N GLY A 152 15.71 -5.12 -21.91
CA GLY A 152 16.45 -6.29 -22.36
C GLY A 152 16.32 -7.51 -21.45
N PHE A 153 15.26 -7.60 -20.64
CA PHE A 153 15.07 -8.73 -19.74
C PHE A 153 14.94 -10.04 -20.52
N SER A 154 15.80 -10.98 -20.20
CA SER A 154 15.76 -12.34 -20.74
C SER A 154 16.19 -13.35 -19.67
N LEU A 155 16.03 -14.63 -19.96
CA LEU A 155 16.54 -15.71 -19.12
C LEU A 155 17.93 -16.21 -19.55
N GLU A 156 18.60 -15.48 -20.43
CA GLU A 156 19.93 -15.84 -20.93
C GLU A 156 21.05 -15.42 -19.98
N GLY A 157 22.23 -16.00 -20.17
CA GLY A 157 23.41 -15.72 -19.38
C GLY A 157 23.49 -16.40 -18.01
N SER A 158 24.68 -16.35 -17.40
CA SER A 158 24.98 -17.01 -16.12
C SER A 158 24.28 -16.33 -14.94
N ALA A 159 24.14 -15.01 -14.96
CA ALA A 159 23.46 -14.25 -13.92
C ALA A 159 21.96 -14.59 -13.78
N ARG A 160 21.36 -15.14 -14.82
CA ARG A 160 19.93 -15.54 -14.83
C ARG A 160 19.73 -17.07 -14.67
N ALA A 161 20.77 -17.83 -14.32
CA ALA A 161 20.72 -19.28 -14.22
C ALA A 161 19.65 -19.77 -13.24
N GLU A 162 19.53 -19.16 -12.07
CA GLU A 162 18.52 -19.53 -11.04
C GLU A 162 17.10 -19.26 -11.55
N LEU A 163 16.85 -18.11 -12.16
CA LEU A 163 15.52 -17.79 -12.72
C LEU A 163 15.15 -18.73 -13.86
N ARG A 164 16.11 -19.02 -14.76
CA ARG A 164 15.92 -19.98 -15.84
C ARG A 164 15.63 -21.40 -15.31
N GLN A 165 16.31 -21.82 -14.23
CA GLN A 165 16.06 -23.11 -13.60
C GLN A 165 14.64 -23.16 -12.99
N ALA A 166 14.21 -22.09 -12.27
CA ALA A 166 12.87 -21.99 -11.71
C ALA A 166 11.80 -22.00 -12.81
N TRP A 167 12.00 -21.24 -13.88
CA TRP A 167 11.11 -21.23 -15.04
C TRP A 167 10.99 -22.59 -15.72
N ASN A 168 12.11 -23.24 -16.00
CA ASN A 168 12.14 -24.59 -16.60
C ASN A 168 11.46 -25.63 -15.70
N LYS A 169 11.60 -25.49 -14.37
CA LYS A 169 10.91 -26.37 -13.42
C LYS A 169 9.38 -26.17 -13.51
N GLY A 170 8.91 -24.93 -13.55
CA GLY A 170 7.48 -24.61 -13.73
C GLY A 170 6.93 -25.23 -15.02
N ARG A 171 7.62 -25.02 -16.14
CA ARG A 171 7.23 -25.60 -17.44
C ARG A 171 7.17 -27.13 -17.39
N ARG A 172 8.15 -27.80 -16.80
CA ARG A 172 8.14 -29.27 -16.63
C ARG A 172 7.06 -29.75 -15.70
N SER A 173 6.61 -28.93 -14.76
CA SER A 173 5.45 -29.20 -13.89
C SER A 173 4.10 -28.97 -14.58
N GLY A 174 4.09 -28.65 -15.88
CA GLY A 174 2.87 -28.41 -16.65
C GLY A 174 2.24 -27.03 -16.42
N LEU A 175 3.00 -26.06 -15.86
CA LEU A 175 2.50 -24.69 -15.71
C LEU A 175 2.46 -23.97 -17.06
N GLY A 176 1.31 -23.37 -17.36
CA GLY A 176 1.08 -22.42 -18.46
C GLY A 176 0.84 -21.04 -17.91
N PHE A 177 1.11 -19.99 -18.73
CA PHE A 177 0.87 -18.61 -18.39
C PHE A 177 0.11 -17.91 -19.51
N ARG A 178 -0.85 -17.09 -19.15
CA ARG A 178 -1.51 -16.13 -20.07
C ARG A 178 -1.95 -14.87 -19.36
N VAL A 179 -2.08 -13.79 -20.11
CA VAL A 179 -2.70 -12.55 -19.65
C VAL A 179 -4.06 -12.41 -20.35
N VAL A 180 -5.08 -12.13 -19.57
CA VAL A 180 -6.46 -11.89 -20.03
C VAL A 180 -6.72 -10.40 -19.95
N PRO A 181 -7.23 -9.75 -21.02
CA PRO A 181 -7.60 -8.35 -21.00
C PRO A 181 -8.76 -8.10 -20.03
N ALA A 182 -8.92 -6.85 -19.57
CA ALA A 182 -9.89 -6.49 -18.51
C ALA A 182 -11.34 -6.88 -18.87
N GLU A 183 -11.73 -6.72 -20.13
CA GLU A 183 -13.05 -7.05 -20.66
C GLU A 183 -13.41 -8.54 -20.57
N ASP A 184 -12.40 -9.41 -20.53
CA ASP A 184 -12.58 -10.87 -20.49
C ASP A 184 -12.40 -11.44 -19.06
N VAL A 185 -12.25 -10.60 -18.03
CA VAL A 185 -12.05 -11.06 -16.64
C VAL A 185 -13.36 -11.52 -16.00
N ALA A 186 -14.48 -10.89 -16.31
CA ALA A 186 -15.77 -11.16 -15.65
C ALA A 186 -16.18 -12.66 -15.64
N PRO A 187 -16.04 -13.43 -16.73
CA PRO A 187 -16.37 -14.85 -16.73
C PRO A 187 -15.48 -15.71 -15.82
N LEU A 188 -14.31 -15.21 -15.45
CA LEU A 188 -13.32 -15.91 -14.62
C LEU A 188 -13.55 -15.70 -13.12
N LEU A 189 -14.28 -14.66 -12.73
CA LEU A 189 -14.46 -14.25 -11.33
C LEU A 189 -14.84 -15.40 -10.39
N PRO A 190 -15.78 -16.31 -10.72
CA PRO A 190 -16.13 -17.40 -9.80
C PRO A 190 -14.95 -18.32 -9.48
N ALA A 191 -14.08 -18.59 -10.47
CA ALA A 191 -12.90 -19.42 -10.26
C ALA A 191 -11.80 -18.67 -9.47
N LEU A 192 -11.64 -17.37 -9.73
CA LEU A 192 -10.68 -16.53 -9.01
C LEU A 192 -11.10 -16.30 -7.56
N GLU A 193 -12.41 -16.15 -7.29
CA GLU A 193 -12.97 -16.03 -5.94
C GLU A 193 -12.70 -17.26 -5.11
N ALA A 194 -12.97 -18.44 -5.66
CA ALA A 194 -12.69 -19.71 -4.98
C ALA A 194 -11.20 -19.87 -4.59
N ILE A 195 -10.28 -19.42 -5.47
CA ILE A 195 -8.84 -19.40 -5.17
C ILE A 195 -8.53 -18.40 -4.08
N SER A 196 -9.14 -17.21 -4.12
CA SER A 196 -8.92 -16.16 -3.15
C SER A 196 -9.39 -16.54 -1.76
N ASP A 197 -10.58 -17.13 -1.65
CA ASP A 197 -11.16 -17.55 -0.37
C ASP A 197 -10.34 -18.67 0.26
N ALA A 198 -9.99 -19.69 -0.52
CA ALA A 198 -9.12 -20.78 -0.03
C ALA A 198 -7.73 -20.27 0.43
N TRP A 199 -7.18 -19.27 -0.27
CA TRP A 199 -5.91 -18.64 0.13
C TRP A 199 -6.03 -17.85 1.45
N LEU A 200 -7.12 -17.11 1.65
CA LEU A 200 -7.38 -16.38 2.89
C LEU A 200 -7.57 -17.33 4.08
N GLU A 201 -8.31 -18.41 3.91
CA GLU A 201 -8.48 -19.44 4.93
C GLU A 201 -7.14 -20.06 5.34
N GLU A 202 -6.27 -20.41 4.37
CA GLU A 202 -4.94 -20.97 4.66
C GLU A 202 -4.06 -20.00 5.46
N LYS A 203 -4.13 -18.71 5.16
CA LYS A 203 -3.30 -17.68 5.82
C LYS A 203 -3.87 -17.23 7.16
N ALA A 204 -5.07 -17.68 7.56
CA ALA A 204 -5.80 -17.23 8.74
C ALA A 204 -5.80 -15.69 8.84
N GLY A 205 -5.95 -15.02 7.70
CA GLY A 205 -5.82 -13.57 7.56
C GLY A 205 -7.08 -12.91 7.00
N ASP A 206 -7.34 -11.69 7.45
CA ASP A 206 -8.32 -10.81 6.84
C ASP A 206 -7.69 -10.08 5.64
N GLU A 207 -8.51 -9.63 4.71
CA GLU A 207 -8.11 -8.70 3.65
C GLU A 207 -7.56 -7.41 4.28
N LYS A 208 -6.52 -6.85 3.67
CA LYS A 208 -5.94 -5.57 4.12
C LYS A 208 -6.39 -4.49 3.15
N GLY A 209 -6.81 -3.35 3.71
CA GLY A 209 -7.26 -2.22 2.92
C GLY A 209 -6.22 -1.12 2.77
N PHE A 210 -6.66 0.01 2.22
CA PHE A 210 -5.95 1.26 2.02
C PHE A 210 -4.72 1.19 1.12
N SER A 211 -3.73 0.35 1.43
CA SER A 211 -2.47 0.22 0.68
C SER A 211 -2.41 -0.97 -0.26
N LEU A 212 -3.46 -1.77 -0.29
CA LEU A 212 -3.64 -2.96 -1.15
C LEU A 212 -5.09 -3.02 -1.60
N GLY A 213 -5.33 -3.64 -2.76
CA GLY A 213 -6.66 -4.04 -3.18
C GLY A 213 -7.16 -5.27 -2.42
N SER A 214 -8.47 -5.47 -2.47
CA SER A 214 -9.15 -6.67 -1.97
C SER A 214 -9.85 -7.37 -3.12
N PHE A 215 -10.35 -8.61 -2.89
CA PHE A 215 -11.15 -9.29 -3.90
C PHE A 215 -12.51 -8.58 -4.02
N ASP A 216 -12.58 -7.67 -4.97
CA ASP A 216 -13.80 -6.97 -5.38
C ASP A 216 -13.99 -7.15 -6.90
N PRO A 217 -15.10 -7.75 -7.35
CA PRO A 217 -15.37 -7.98 -8.77
C PRO A 217 -15.32 -6.71 -9.62
N ALA A 218 -15.88 -5.61 -9.13
CA ALA A 218 -15.90 -4.35 -9.88
C ALA A 218 -14.49 -3.75 -10.01
N TYR A 219 -13.66 -3.91 -9.00
CA TYR A 219 -12.25 -3.51 -9.02
C TYR A 219 -11.44 -4.41 -9.97
N LEU A 220 -11.55 -5.73 -9.84
CA LEU A 220 -10.75 -6.68 -10.62
C LEU A 220 -11.03 -6.60 -12.12
N CYS A 221 -12.29 -6.39 -12.53
CA CYS A 221 -12.67 -6.19 -13.93
C CYS A 221 -12.16 -4.89 -14.55
N ARG A 222 -11.50 -4.02 -13.78
CA ARG A 222 -10.88 -2.79 -14.33
C ARG A 222 -9.48 -3.01 -14.89
N PHE A 223 -8.88 -4.18 -14.63
CA PHE A 223 -7.49 -4.47 -14.94
C PHE A 223 -7.32 -5.80 -15.66
N PRO A 224 -6.30 -5.93 -16.53
CA PRO A 224 -5.91 -7.21 -17.08
C PRO A 224 -5.53 -8.19 -15.95
N MET A 225 -5.70 -9.48 -16.21
CA MET A 225 -5.44 -10.54 -15.25
C MET A 225 -4.37 -11.50 -15.78
N ALA A 226 -3.28 -11.65 -15.04
CA ALA A 226 -2.30 -12.71 -15.26
C ALA A 226 -2.76 -13.99 -14.59
N LEU A 227 -2.74 -15.09 -15.34
CA LEU A 227 -3.17 -16.42 -14.89
C LEU A 227 -2.04 -17.41 -15.05
N VAL A 228 -1.89 -18.28 -14.04
CA VAL A 228 -1.09 -19.51 -14.16
C VAL A 228 -2.05 -20.68 -14.13
N GLU A 229 -1.89 -21.57 -15.09
CA GLU A 229 -2.73 -22.76 -15.28
C GLU A 229 -1.91 -24.05 -15.14
N ALA A 230 -2.53 -25.07 -14.59
CA ALA A 230 -1.98 -26.43 -14.53
C ALA A 230 -3.10 -27.44 -14.75
N GLY A 231 -2.91 -28.39 -15.65
CA GLY A 231 -3.91 -29.41 -15.93
C GLY A 231 -5.26 -28.89 -16.39
N GLY A 232 -5.29 -27.74 -17.10
CA GLY A 232 -6.50 -27.11 -17.61
C GLY A 232 -7.29 -26.27 -16.59
N ARG A 233 -6.76 -26.07 -15.37
CA ARG A 233 -7.38 -25.20 -14.35
C ARG A 233 -6.46 -24.06 -13.95
N ILE A 234 -7.04 -22.94 -13.52
CA ILE A 234 -6.31 -21.81 -12.95
C ILE A 234 -5.80 -22.23 -11.56
N VAL A 235 -4.49 -22.07 -11.32
CA VAL A 235 -3.83 -22.40 -10.03
C VAL A 235 -3.24 -21.16 -9.34
N ALA A 236 -3.06 -20.05 -10.06
CA ALA A 236 -2.69 -18.76 -9.50
C ALA A 236 -3.16 -17.63 -10.42
N PHE A 237 -3.37 -16.46 -9.83
CA PHE A 237 -3.70 -15.24 -10.56
C PHE A 237 -3.08 -14.00 -9.93
N ALA A 238 -2.93 -12.93 -10.73
CA ALA A 238 -2.63 -11.59 -10.26
C ALA A 238 -3.26 -10.56 -11.20
N ASN A 239 -3.91 -9.51 -10.65
CA ASN A 239 -4.35 -8.37 -11.46
C ASN A 239 -3.14 -7.48 -11.77
N LEU A 240 -3.11 -6.93 -12.99
CA LEU A 240 -1.98 -6.15 -13.50
C LEU A 240 -2.27 -4.65 -13.44
N TRP A 241 -1.42 -3.92 -12.75
CA TRP A 241 -1.39 -2.47 -12.80
C TRP A 241 -0.41 -1.98 -13.85
N GLN A 242 -0.84 -1.01 -14.63
CA GLN A 242 -0.04 -0.42 -15.69
C GLN A 242 0.00 1.10 -15.55
N ALA A 243 1.19 1.66 -15.67
CA ALA A 243 1.43 3.09 -15.84
C ALA A 243 2.14 3.31 -17.20
N PRO A 244 1.37 3.44 -18.29
CA PRO A 244 1.91 3.45 -19.66
C PRO A 244 2.96 4.55 -19.91
N LEU A 245 2.72 5.77 -19.42
CA LEU A 245 3.69 6.86 -19.58
C LEU A 245 5.02 6.55 -18.87
N ALA A 246 4.96 5.91 -17.73
CA ALA A 246 6.13 5.49 -16.97
C ALA A 246 6.71 4.15 -17.43
N GLN A 247 6.06 3.49 -18.40
CA GLN A 247 6.40 2.14 -18.88
C GLN A 247 6.56 1.14 -17.73
N GLU A 248 5.74 1.32 -16.66
CA GLU A 248 5.80 0.52 -15.45
C GLU A 248 4.66 -0.49 -15.40
N LEU A 249 5.00 -1.68 -14.96
CA LEU A 249 4.08 -2.78 -14.68
C LEU A 249 4.19 -3.16 -13.20
N SER A 250 3.10 -3.58 -12.59
CA SER A 250 3.06 -4.12 -11.24
C SER A 250 1.89 -5.07 -11.08
N VAL A 251 1.81 -5.74 -9.94
CA VAL A 251 0.66 -6.52 -9.50
C VAL A 251 0.20 -6.03 -8.13
N ASP A 252 -1.09 -6.19 -7.86
CA ASP A 252 -1.65 -5.88 -6.54
C ASP A 252 -2.15 -7.17 -5.87
N LEU A 253 -3.36 -7.58 -6.16
CA LEU A 253 -3.94 -8.80 -5.60
C LEU A 253 -3.39 -10.00 -6.34
N MET A 254 -2.61 -10.83 -5.64
CA MET A 254 -2.12 -12.10 -6.16
C MET A 254 -2.46 -13.23 -5.20
N ARG A 255 -2.95 -14.35 -5.75
CA ARG A 255 -3.39 -15.52 -4.99
C ARG A 255 -3.01 -16.81 -5.74
N HIS A 256 -2.86 -17.87 -5.00
CA HIS A 256 -2.62 -19.22 -5.56
C HIS A 256 -3.33 -20.30 -4.75
N CYS A 257 -3.65 -21.41 -5.39
CA CYS A 257 -4.18 -22.58 -4.71
C CYS A 257 -3.14 -23.21 -3.76
N ALA A 258 -3.59 -23.79 -2.65
CA ALA A 258 -2.72 -24.51 -1.72
C ALA A 258 -2.00 -25.71 -2.39
N ASP A 259 -2.68 -26.38 -3.32
CA ASP A 259 -2.18 -27.50 -4.10
C ASP A 259 -1.45 -27.11 -5.40
N ALA A 260 -1.20 -25.82 -5.63
CA ALA A 260 -0.42 -25.34 -6.78
C ALA A 260 0.99 -25.96 -6.77
N PRO A 261 1.55 -26.34 -7.91
CA PRO A 261 2.90 -26.86 -8.01
C PRO A 261 3.94 -25.94 -7.33
N LYS A 262 4.91 -26.53 -6.63
CA LYS A 262 5.97 -25.73 -5.96
C LYS A 262 6.73 -24.87 -6.97
N GLY A 263 6.81 -23.57 -6.68
CA GLY A 263 7.46 -22.58 -7.54
C GLY A 263 6.49 -21.86 -8.48
N THR A 264 5.17 -22.06 -8.35
CA THR A 264 4.14 -21.36 -9.15
C THR A 264 4.30 -19.83 -9.07
N MET A 265 4.60 -19.27 -7.90
CA MET A 265 4.79 -17.81 -7.77
C MET A 265 6.10 -17.31 -8.40
N ASP A 266 7.19 -18.08 -8.32
CA ASP A 266 8.43 -17.76 -9.04
C ASP A 266 8.18 -17.80 -10.56
N PHE A 267 7.45 -18.80 -11.05
CA PHE A 267 7.06 -18.94 -12.45
C PHE A 267 6.18 -17.76 -12.91
N LEU A 268 5.17 -17.38 -12.12
CA LEU A 268 4.30 -16.24 -12.40
C LEU A 268 5.09 -14.96 -12.59
N PHE A 269 5.99 -14.63 -11.65
CA PHE A 269 6.78 -13.39 -11.75
C PHE A 269 7.74 -13.41 -12.94
N ILE A 270 8.38 -14.55 -13.22
CA ILE A 270 9.29 -14.65 -14.39
C ILE A 270 8.51 -14.44 -15.68
N GLU A 271 7.33 -15.07 -15.82
CA GLU A 271 6.48 -14.89 -17.00
C GLU A 271 5.97 -13.44 -17.11
N LEU A 272 5.63 -12.81 -15.98
CA LEU A 272 5.24 -11.38 -15.96
C LEU A 272 6.39 -10.45 -16.43
N PHE A 273 7.63 -10.74 -16.08
CA PHE A 273 8.78 -9.96 -16.55
C PHE A 273 9.01 -10.13 -18.04
N LEU A 274 8.93 -11.38 -18.54
CA LEU A 274 9.03 -11.69 -19.96
C LEU A 274 7.91 -11.03 -20.76
N TRP A 275 6.68 -11.15 -20.25
CA TRP A 275 5.51 -10.53 -20.86
C TRP A 275 5.61 -9.00 -20.85
N GLY A 276 6.01 -8.41 -19.72
CA GLY A 276 6.19 -6.97 -19.59
C GLY A 276 7.22 -6.41 -20.56
N ALA A 277 8.39 -7.05 -20.65
CA ALA A 277 9.44 -6.67 -21.61
C ALA A 277 8.94 -6.78 -23.07
N ALA A 278 8.23 -7.85 -23.41
CA ALA A 278 7.67 -8.06 -24.75
C ALA A 278 6.55 -7.05 -25.10
N ASN A 279 5.90 -6.45 -24.10
CA ASN A 279 4.83 -5.46 -24.28
C ASN A 279 5.29 -4.01 -24.02
N GLY A 280 6.61 -3.73 -24.05
CA GLY A 280 7.16 -2.38 -24.02
C GLY A 280 7.27 -1.76 -22.63
N HIS A 281 7.12 -2.54 -21.56
CA HIS A 281 7.42 -2.07 -20.23
C HIS A 281 8.91 -2.14 -19.95
N THR A 282 9.46 -1.08 -19.32
CA THR A 282 10.90 -1.00 -19.00
C THR A 282 11.18 -1.34 -17.55
N ARG A 283 10.16 -1.39 -16.69
CA ARG A 283 10.32 -1.70 -15.28
C ARG A 283 9.09 -2.39 -14.68
N PHE A 284 9.35 -3.19 -13.64
CA PHE A 284 8.32 -3.88 -12.87
C PHE A 284 8.49 -3.58 -11.39
N SER A 285 7.44 -3.01 -10.76
CA SER A 285 7.42 -2.83 -9.30
C SER A 285 6.91 -4.11 -8.63
N LEU A 286 7.76 -4.67 -7.76
CA LEU A 286 7.36 -5.75 -6.85
C LEU A 286 6.72 -5.22 -5.56
N GLY A 287 6.55 -3.89 -5.46
CA GLY A 287 6.01 -3.21 -4.28
C GLY A 287 7.02 -3.07 -3.13
N MET A 288 6.59 -2.43 -2.06
CA MET A 288 7.42 -2.12 -0.90
C MET A 288 7.70 -3.37 -0.04
N ALA A 289 8.93 -3.45 0.48
CA ALA A 289 9.30 -4.32 1.59
C ALA A 289 9.43 -3.45 2.86
N PRO A 290 8.49 -3.55 3.81
CA PRO A 290 8.49 -2.70 5.00
C PRO A 290 9.71 -2.93 5.89
N LEU A 291 10.15 -1.88 6.58
CA LEU A 291 11.24 -1.87 7.56
C LEU A 291 12.58 -2.39 7.01
N THR A 292 12.79 -2.31 5.70
CA THR A 292 14.05 -2.70 5.05
C THR A 292 14.91 -1.49 4.72
N GLY A 293 16.25 -1.69 4.60
CA GLY A 293 17.19 -0.63 4.25
C GLY A 293 17.28 0.50 5.29
N LEU A 294 16.91 0.24 6.54
CA LEU A 294 17.03 1.20 7.63
C LEU A 294 18.47 1.23 8.15
N ALA A 295 18.97 2.43 8.52
CA ALA A 295 20.32 2.58 9.05
C ALA A 295 20.46 1.83 10.39
N GLU A 296 21.45 0.93 10.47
CA GLU A 296 21.74 0.12 11.67
C GLU A 296 22.78 0.77 12.61
N HIS A 297 23.26 1.97 12.27
CA HIS A 297 24.30 2.64 13.04
C HIS A 297 23.78 3.09 14.41
N ARG A 298 24.65 3.00 15.46
CA ARG A 298 24.31 3.42 16.84
C ARG A 298 23.84 4.87 16.97
N LEU A 299 24.26 5.75 16.06
CA LEU A 299 23.88 7.16 15.99
C LEU A 299 22.70 7.40 15.05
N ALA A 300 22.12 6.35 14.46
CA ALA A 300 20.91 6.49 13.64
C ALA A 300 19.75 7.09 14.45
N GLY A 301 18.89 7.81 13.77
CA GLY A 301 17.73 8.47 14.38
C GLY A 301 16.89 7.53 15.24
N ARG A 302 16.20 8.07 16.24
CA ARG A 302 15.39 7.29 17.20
C ARG A 302 14.39 6.37 16.50
N TRP A 303 13.83 6.82 15.38
CA TRP A 303 12.93 6.01 14.54
C TRP A 303 13.62 4.77 13.97
N ASN A 304 14.78 4.92 13.33
CA ASN A 304 15.49 3.80 12.73
C ASN A 304 15.84 2.73 13.76
N ARG A 305 16.22 3.15 14.98
CA ARG A 305 16.51 2.22 16.09
C ARG A 305 15.26 1.48 16.55
N PHE A 306 14.12 2.17 16.67
CA PHE A 306 12.85 1.55 17.02
C PHE A 306 12.36 0.62 15.93
N ALA A 307 12.38 1.07 14.68
CA ALA A 307 11.95 0.29 13.53
C ALA A 307 12.81 -0.95 13.31
N ASN A 308 14.14 -0.85 13.49
CA ASN A 308 15.04 -2.02 13.49
C ASN A 308 14.74 -3.00 14.62
N LEU A 309 14.38 -2.49 15.81
CA LEU A 309 13.95 -3.33 16.92
C LEU A 309 12.66 -4.08 16.58
N VAL A 310 11.68 -3.38 16.01
CA VAL A 310 10.40 -3.95 15.55
C VAL A 310 10.64 -4.97 14.43
N ALA A 311 11.51 -4.66 13.45
CA ALA A 311 11.85 -5.58 12.36
C ALA A 311 12.45 -6.88 12.90
N ARG A 312 13.43 -6.79 13.82
CA ARG A 312 14.10 -7.97 14.42
C ARG A 312 13.16 -8.83 15.27
N HIS A 313 12.22 -8.23 16.00
CA HIS A 313 11.28 -8.95 16.87
C HIS A 313 9.96 -9.27 16.17
N GLY A 314 9.57 -8.47 15.16
CA GLY A 314 8.35 -8.63 14.37
C GLY A 314 8.43 -9.69 13.27
N GLU A 315 9.62 -10.23 12.96
CA GLU A 315 9.79 -11.28 11.95
C GLU A 315 8.92 -12.52 12.23
N ARG A 316 8.65 -12.82 13.51
CA ARG A 316 7.76 -13.92 13.91
C ARG A 316 6.29 -13.68 13.59
N PHE A 317 5.88 -12.40 13.42
CA PHE A 317 4.47 -12.03 13.22
C PHE A 317 4.15 -11.58 11.80
N TYR A 318 5.12 -11.09 10.99
CA TYR A 318 4.86 -10.46 9.69
C TYR A 318 5.71 -10.96 8.51
N GLY A 319 6.71 -11.84 8.72
CA GLY A 319 7.49 -12.43 7.63
C GLY A 319 8.24 -11.42 6.75
N PHE A 320 8.60 -10.22 7.27
CA PHE A 320 9.26 -9.15 6.50
C PHE A 320 10.56 -9.60 5.83
N GLY A 321 11.36 -10.41 6.53
CA GLY A 321 12.60 -10.98 5.97
C GLY A 321 12.34 -11.97 4.83
N GLY A 322 11.26 -12.74 4.91
CA GLY A 322 10.83 -13.64 3.84
C GLY A 322 10.43 -12.88 2.57
N LEU A 323 9.69 -11.78 2.72
CA LEU A 323 9.27 -10.94 1.59
C LEU A 323 10.48 -10.29 0.89
N ARG A 324 11.42 -9.71 1.65
CA ARG A 324 12.65 -9.14 1.07
C ARG A 324 13.46 -10.21 0.35
N ARG A 325 13.66 -11.37 0.99
CA ARG A 325 14.41 -12.50 0.38
C ARG A 325 13.76 -12.98 -0.92
N PHE A 326 12.42 -13.08 -0.95
CA PHE A 326 11.70 -13.44 -2.16
C PHE A 326 11.95 -12.44 -3.28
N LYS A 327 11.79 -11.13 -3.01
CA LYS A 327 11.99 -10.08 -4.01
C LYS A 327 13.46 -9.99 -4.47
N SER A 328 14.42 -10.21 -3.57
CA SER A 328 15.86 -10.21 -3.89
C SER A 328 16.28 -11.25 -4.92
N LYS A 329 15.52 -12.35 -5.09
CA LYS A 329 15.77 -13.35 -6.14
C LYS A 329 15.81 -12.75 -7.55
N PHE A 330 15.06 -11.66 -7.76
CA PHE A 330 14.92 -10.99 -9.06
C PHE A 330 15.93 -9.87 -9.28
N ALA A 331 16.90 -9.71 -8.35
CA ALA A 331 17.94 -8.67 -8.37
C ALA A 331 17.39 -7.26 -8.62
N PRO A 332 16.41 -6.78 -7.82
CA PRO A 332 15.80 -5.48 -8.00
C PRO A 332 16.73 -4.34 -7.57
N GLU A 333 16.52 -3.16 -8.14
CA GLU A 333 16.91 -1.90 -7.53
C GLU A 333 15.99 -1.61 -6.34
N TRP A 334 16.57 -1.23 -5.19
CA TRP A 334 15.81 -0.89 -4.00
C TRP A 334 15.67 0.62 -3.86
N ARG A 335 14.43 1.12 -3.94
CA ARG A 335 14.10 2.55 -3.86
C ARG A 335 13.44 2.86 -2.52
N PRO A 336 13.91 3.86 -1.76
CA PRO A 336 13.35 4.16 -0.46
C PRO A 336 11.92 4.71 -0.59
N ARG A 337 11.05 4.30 0.36
CA ARG A 337 9.70 4.84 0.54
C ARG A 337 9.57 5.43 1.94
N TYR A 338 8.89 6.57 2.04
CA TYR A 338 8.84 7.39 3.24
C TYR A 338 7.41 7.62 3.73
N LEU A 339 7.32 8.00 5.00
CA LEU A 339 6.18 8.68 5.58
C LEU A 339 6.58 10.14 5.78
N ALA A 340 5.78 11.08 5.27
CA ALA A 340 5.90 12.49 5.59
C ALA A 340 4.76 12.89 6.55
N ALA A 341 5.09 13.31 7.77
CA ALA A 341 4.11 13.63 8.81
C ALA A 341 4.65 14.70 9.76
N PRO A 342 3.79 15.38 10.54
CA PRO A 342 4.25 16.30 11.60
C PRO A 342 5.18 15.59 12.58
N GLY A 343 6.30 16.22 12.87
CA GLY A 343 7.35 15.68 13.74
C GLY A 343 7.00 15.71 15.23
N GLY A 344 8.03 15.44 16.06
CA GLY A 344 7.92 15.51 17.52
C GLY A 344 6.93 14.49 18.09
N MET A 345 6.05 14.92 18.98
CA MET A 345 5.06 14.06 19.65
C MET A 345 3.91 13.63 18.74
N HIS A 346 3.75 14.25 17.57
CA HIS A 346 2.70 13.88 16.63
C HIS A 346 3.07 12.64 15.78
N LEU A 347 4.35 12.39 15.57
CA LEU A 347 4.83 11.30 14.74
C LEU A 347 4.40 9.90 15.23
N PRO A 348 4.53 9.54 16.52
CA PRO A 348 4.04 8.24 17.02
C PRO A 348 2.54 8.03 16.79
N ALA A 349 1.75 9.09 16.97
CA ALA A 349 0.30 9.03 16.75
C ALA A 349 -0.04 8.87 15.26
N ALA A 350 0.67 9.56 14.36
CA ALA A 350 0.52 9.40 12.92
C ALA A 350 0.85 7.97 12.46
N LEU A 351 1.95 7.40 12.96
CA LEU A 351 2.35 6.02 12.68
C LEU A 351 1.32 4.99 13.16
N LEU A 352 0.77 5.21 14.37
CA LEU A 352 -0.28 4.34 14.90
C LEU A 352 -1.56 4.42 14.06
N ASP A 353 -1.97 5.63 13.66
CA ASP A 353 -3.15 5.84 12.82
C ASP A 353 -2.97 5.13 11.46
N VAL A 354 -1.81 5.29 10.81
CA VAL A 354 -1.49 4.60 9.55
C VAL A 354 -1.49 3.08 9.73
N THR A 355 -0.83 2.57 10.79
CA THR A 355 -0.77 1.12 11.03
C THR A 355 -2.16 0.51 11.20
N ARG A 356 -3.04 1.20 11.93
CA ARG A 356 -4.43 0.76 12.10
C ARG A 356 -5.22 0.86 10.81
N LEU A 357 -5.04 1.95 10.06
CA LEU A 357 -5.72 2.17 8.78
C LEU A 357 -5.42 1.05 7.78
N ILE A 358 -4.15 0.67 7.60
CA ILE A 358 -3.76 -0.41 6.68
C ILE A 358 -4.17 -1.82 7.14
N SER A 359 -4.51 -1.96 8.43
CA SER A 359 -4.96 -3.23 9.01
C SER A 359 -6.48 -3.38 8.99
N LEU A 360 -7.22 -2.36 8.54
CA LEU A 360 -8.68 -2.44 8.40
C LEU A 360 -9.04 -3.34 7.23
N ASP A 361 -10.02 -4.21 7.45
CA ASP A 361 -10.64 -5.00 6.39
C ASP A 361 -11.64 -4.12 5.62
N PRO A 362 -11.44 -3.89 4.30
CA PRO A 362 -12.35 -3.08 3.49
C PRO A 362 -13.77 -3.62 3.49
N ARG A 363 -13.96 -4.94 3.56
CA ARG A 363 -15.27 -5.60 3.56
C ARG A 363 -16.10 -5.25 4.79
N ARG A 364 -15.46 -4.89 5.92
CA ARG A 364 -16.14 -4.48 7.16
C ARG A 364 -16.50 -3.00 7.22
N GLN A 365 -16.03 -2.19 6.26
CA GLN A 365 -16.33 -0.76 6.18
C GLN A 365 -17.57 -0.46 5.33
N SER A 366 -18.05 -1.41 4.54
CA SER A 366 -19.18 -1.28 3.62
C SER A 366 -20.54 -1.61 4.26
N ASN A 367 -20.57 -1.99 5.51
CA ASN A 367 -21.75 -2.22 6.34
C ASN A 367 -21.81 -1.10 7.42
#